data_3196ce190a96c7323bd02b9d60936a2a
#
_entry.id   3196ce190a96c7323bd02b9d60936a2a
#
_cell.length_a   1.000
_cell.length_b   1.000
_cell.length_c   1.000
_cell.angle_alpha   90.00
_cell.angle_beta   90.00
_cell.angle_gamma   90.00
#
_symmetry.space_group_name_H-M   'P 1'
#
loop_
_entity.id
_entity.type
_entity.pdbx_description
1 polymer ?
#
loop_
_entity_poly.entity_id
_entity_poly.type
_entity_poly.pdbx_seq_one_letter_code
_entity_poly.pdbx_strand_id
1 'polypeptide(L)'
;MSLFDWFADRRKGQYVANVKQEPDEGDGLWSKCPECGQVVYLKDLKLNASVCANCGHHHRIDSAERIALIADPDSFQVLNADLSPVDPLGFKDRRAYADRLRESQASTGLRDGVVTGLCRVDGIPMGLSLIHI
;
A
#
# COMPACT_ATOMS: atom_id res chain seq x y z
N MET A 1 20.67 -16.08 17.73
CA MET A 1 20.18 -15.14 16.71
C MET A 1 19.94 -13.81 17.39
N SER A 2 20.66 -12.77 16.97
CA SER A 2 20.49 -11.42 17.50
C SER A 2 19.28 -10.76 16.83
N LEU A 3 18.58 -9.88 17.58
CA LEU A 3 17.49 -9.05 17.05
C LEU A 3 17.94 -8.23 15.83
N PHE A 4 19.20 -7.87 15.80
CA PHE A 4 19.81 -7.14 14.67
C PHE A 4 19.98 -7.98 13.41
N ASP A 5 20.24 -9.30 13.53
CA ASP A 5 20.33 -10.21 12.39
C ASP A 5 18.96 -10.38 11.71
N TRP A 6 17.89 -10.42 12.51
CA TRP A 6 16.51 -10.47 12.00
C TRP A 6 16.13 -9.22 11.21
N PHE A 7 16.55 -8.02 11.68
CA PHE A 7 16.32 -6.77 10.93
C PHE A 7 17.20 -6.65 9.68
N ALA A 8 18.41 -7.22 9.69
CA ALA A 8 19.32 -7.19 8.55
C ALA A 8 18.82 -8.10 7.41
N ASP A 9 18.25 -9.26 7.76
CA ASP A 9 17.73 -10.22 6.79
C ASP A 9 16.45 -9.71 6.10
N ARG A 10 15.58 -9.01 6.84
CA ARG A 10 14.39 -8.35 6.27
C ARG A 10 14.74 -7.21 5.30
N ARG A 11 15.84 -6.50 5.49
CA ARG A 11 16.25 -5.41 4.58
C ARG A 11 16.75 -5.91 3.24
N LYS A 12 17.28 -7.13 3.16
CA LYS A 12 17.79 -7.71 1.91
C LYS A 12 16.69 -8.15 0.94
N GLY A 13 15.47 -8.39 1.44
CA GLY A 13 14.36 -8.88 0.63
C GLY A 13 13.42 -7.82 0.04
N GLN A 14 13.57 -6.54 0.35
CA GLN A 14 12.53 -5.53 0.06
C GLN A 14 12.92 -4.36 -0.84
N TYR A 15 14.12 -4.33 -1.39
CA TYR A 15 14.44 -3.38 -2.46
C TYR A 15 14.40 -4.05 -3.84
N VAL A 16 13.28 -4.66 -4.16
CA VAL A 16 12.92 -4.81 -5.57
C VAL A 16 12.38 -3.45 -5.99
N ALA A 17 13.17 -2.77 -6.82
CA ALA A 17 12.76 -1.55 -7.49
C ALA A 17 11.29 -1.68 -7.92
N ASN A 18 10.52 -0.63 -7.67
CA ASN A 18 9.18 -0.45 -8.17
C ASN A 18 9.21 -0.60 -9.70
N VAL A 19 9.17 -1.82 -10.18
CA VAL A 19 8.83 -2.08 -11.56
C VAL A 19 7.38 -1.63 -11.65
N LYS A 20 7.16 -0.45 -12.25
CA LYS A 20 5.87 -0.12 -12.80
C LYS A 20 5.47 -1.32 -13.66
N GLN A 21 4.66 -2.21 -13.12
CA GLN A 21 3.82 -3.04 -13.95
C GLN A 21 2.84 -2.04 -14.56
N GLU A 22 3.18 -1.57 -15.75
CA GLU A 22 2.18 -0.97 -16.61
C GLU A 22 1.04 -1.97 -16.66
N PRO A 23 -0.22 -1.53 -16.40
CA PRO A 23 -1.35 -2.42 -16.63
C PRO A 23 -1.23 -2.85 -18.09
N ASP A 24 -1.07 -4.15 -18.30
CA ASP A 24 -1.18 -4.75 -19.61
C ASP A 24 -2.53 -4.30 -20.17
N GLU A 25 -2.54 -3.55 -21.27
CA GLU A 25 -3.72 -2.94 -21.90
C GLU A 25 -4.65 -3.99 -22.53
N GLY A 26 -4.80 -5.11 -21.89
CA GLY A 26 -5.80 -6.12 -22.16
C GLY A 26 -6.91 -6.05 -21.12
N ASP A 27 -7.96 -5.27 -21.42
CA ASP A 27 -9.23 -5.26 -20.70
C ASP A 27 -9.08 -5.39 -19.17
N GLY A 28 -8.96 -4.31 -18.43
CA GLY A 28 -8.69 -4.18 -17.00
C GLY A 28 -9.48 -5.05 -16.00
N LEU A 29 -9.82 -6.28 -16.40
CA LEU A 29 -10.61 -7.26 -15.67
C LEU A 29 -9.79 -8.44 -15.16
N TRP A 30 -8.57 -8.65 -15.68
CA TRP A 30 -7.73 -9.80 -15.37
C TRP A 30 -6.37 -9.37 -14.86
N SER A 31 -5.82 -10.14 -13.92
CA SER A 31 -4.47 -9.96 -13.40
C SER A 31 -3.76 -11.30 -13.36
N LYS A 32 -2.44 -11.28 -13.60
CA LYS A 32 -1.60 -12.46 -13.46
C LYS A 32 -0.96 -12.48 -12.08
N CYS A 33 -1.15 -13.57 -11.35
CA CYS A 33 -0.50 -13.73 -10.05
C CYS A 33 1.02 -13.81 -10.24
N PRO A 34 1.82 -12.98 -9.57
CA PRO A 34 3.27 -12.96 -9.71
C PRO A 34 3.93 -14.23 -9.17
N GLU A 35 3.29 -14.92 -8.24
CA GLU A 35 3.86 -16.12 -7.60
C GLU A 35 3.56 -17.39 -8.41
N CYS A 36 2.32 -17.67 -8.75
CA CYS A 36 1.95 -18.91 -9.43
C CYS A 36 1.70 -18.75 -10.93
N GLY A 37 1.72 -17.54 -11.48
CA GLY A 37 1.48 -17.27 -12.89
C GLY A 37 0.02 -17.46 -13.34
N GLN A 38 -0.89 -17.85 -12.45
CA GLN A 38 -2.30 -18.02 -12.77
C GLN A 38 -2.96 -16.68 -13.11
N VAL A 39 -3.76 -16.65 -14.16
CA VAL A 39 -4.59 -15.50 -14.50
C VAL A 39 -5.84 -15.53 -13.62
N VAL A 40 -6.10 -14.47 -12.90
CA VAL A 40 -7.23 -14.33 -11.97
C VAL A 40 -8.09 -13.13 -12.37
N TYR A 41 -9.39 -13.25 -12.17
CA TYR A 41 -10.32 -12.16 -12.41
C TYR A 41 -10.24 -11.14 -11.26
N LEU A 42 -10.08 -9.86 -11.56
CA LEU A 42 -9.84 -8.84 -10.55
C LEU A 42 -10.99 -8.70 -9.54
N LYS A 43 -12.24 -8.92 -9.97
CA LYS A 43 -13.37 -8.89 -9.04
C LYS A 43 -13.31 -10.04 -8.05
N ASP A 44 -12.96 -11.25 -8.51
CA ASP A 44 -12.84 -12.42 -7.63
C ASP A 44 -11.65 -12.25 -6.67
N LEU A 45 -10.55 -11.67 -7.17
CA LEU A 45 -9.40 -11.33 -6.33
C LEU A 45 -9.78 -10.36 -5.22
N LYS A 46 -10.53 -9.30 -5.53
CA LYS A 46 -11.02 -8.32 -4.53
C LYS A 46 -12.01 -8.96 -3.55
N LEU A 47 -12.91 -9.80 -4.00
CA LEU A 47 -13.83 -10.55 -3.12
C LEU A 47 -13.08 -11.49 -2.17
N ASN A 48 -11.93 -11.99 -2.57
CA ASN A 48 -11.04 -12.82 -1.74
C ASN A 48 -9.97 -11.99 -1.00
N ALA A 49 -10.29 -10.75 -0.63
CA ALA A 49 -9.40 -9.84 0.11
C ALA A 49 -8.01 -9.68 -0.54
N SER A 50 -7.96 -9.68 -1.88
CA SER A 50 -6.73 -9.58 -2.68
C SER A 50 -5.73 -10.72 -2.45
N VAL A 51 -6.25 -11.92 -2.07
CA VAL A 51 -5.48 -13.16 -1.92
C VAL A 51 -5.73 -14.06 -3.10
N CYS A 52 -4.67 -14.57 -3.73
CA CYS A 52 -4.78 -15.53 -4.83
C CYS A 52 -5.39 -16.83 -4.35
N ALA A 53 -6.52 -17.25 -4.91
CA ALA A 53 -7.21 -18.47 -4.53
C ALA A 53 -6.40 -19.75 -4.86
N ASN A 54 -5.47 -19.67 -5.83
CA ASN A 54 -4.68 -20.83 -6.25
C ASN A 54 -3.46 -21.09 -5.35
N CYS A 55 -2.73 -20.05 -4.94
CA CYS A 55 -1.47 -20.23 -4.19
C CYS A 55 -1.42 -19.51 -2.84
N GLY A 56 -2.46 -18.76 -2.47
CA GLY A 56 -2.48 -18.00 -1.22
C GLY A 56 -1.60 -16.74 -1.23
N HIS A 57 -1.04 -16.34 -2.40
CA HIS A 57 -0.26 -15.13 -2.50
C HIS A 57 -1.11 -13.90 -2.20
N HIS A 58 -0.64 -13.03 -1.30
CA HIS A 58 -1.28 -11.76 -0.96
C HIS A 58 -0.81 -10.68 -1.93
N HIS A 59 -1.71 -10.19 -2.75
CA HIS A 59 -1.45 -9.06 -3.62
C HIS A 59 -1.36 -7.77 -2.82
N ARG A 60 -0.67 -6.78 -3.36
CA ARG A 60 -0.62 -5.45 -2.75
C ARG A 60 -1.99 -4.80 -2.82
N ILE A 61 -2.37 -4.16 -1.73
CA ILE A 61 -3.59 -3.36 -1.62
C ILE A 61 -3.21 -1.98 -1.08
N ASP A 62 -3.97 -0.99 -1.43
CA ASP A 62 -3.78 0.37 -0.94
C ASP A 62 -4.31 0.54 0.50
N SER A 63 -4.07 1.72 1.08
CA SER A 63 -4.51 2.02 2.44
C SER A 63 -6.04 2.06 2.58
N ALA A 64 -6.76 2.52 1.56
CA ALA A 64 -8.22 2.57 1.58
C ALA A 64 -8.83 1.17 1.56
N GLU A 65 -8.34 0.29 0.69
CA GLU A 65 -8.75 -1.11 0.65
C GLU A 65 -8.43 -1.83 1.98
N ARG A 66 -7.27 -1.55 2.58
CA ARG A 66 -6.90 -2.13 3.88
C ARG A 66 -7.82 -1.65 5.00
N ILE A 67 -8.18 -0.37 5.03
CA ILE A 67 -9.14 0.18 6.00
C ILE A 67 -10.49 -0.50 5.84
N ALA A 68 -10.99 -0.62 4.62
CA ALA A 68 -12.26 -1.27 4.33
C ALA A 68 -12.32 -2.74 4.75
N LEU A 69 -11.17 -3.45 4.79
CA LEU A 69 -11.08 -4.83 5.25
C LEU A 69 -11.00 -4.98 6.77
N ILE A 70 -10.60 -3.94 7.49
CA ILE A 70 -10.32 -4.01 8.94
C ILE A 70 -11.40 -3.28 9.75
N ALA A 71 -11.77 -2.08 9.32
CA ALA A 71 -12.68 -1.21 10.08
C ALA A 71 -14.14 -1.61 9.87
N ASP A 72 -14.94 -1.44 10.92
CA ASP A 72 -16.38 -1.57 10.79
C ASP A 72 -16.92 -0.56 9.76
N PRO A 73 -17.97 -0.89 9.00
CA PRO A 73 -18.54 0.00 8.00
C PRO A 73 -18.78 1.42 8.55
N ASP A 74 -18.38 2.42 7.77
CA ASP A 74 -18.55 3.85 8.06
C ASP A 74 -17.96 4.36 9.38
N SER A 75 -17.11 3.55 10.04
CA SER A 75 -16.51 3.92 11.33
C SER A 75 -15.21 4.70 11.21
N PHE A 76 -14.52 4.67 10.06
CA PHE A 76 -13.21 5.29 9.90
C PHE A 76 -13.30 6.82 9.77
N GLN A 77 -12.63 7.51 10.67
CA GLN A 77 -12.50 8.97 10.68
C GLN A 77 -11.02 9.34 10.49
N VAL A 78 -10.71 9.95 9.35
CA VAL A 78 -9.35 10.38 9.02
C VAL A 78 -8.88 11.44 10.02
N LEU A 79 -7.65 11.28 10.51
CA LEU A 79 -6.92 12.28 11.28
C LEU A 79 -5.79 12.85 10.44
N ASN A 80 -5.44 14.12 10.71
CA ASN A 80 -4.26 14.78 10.12
C ASN A 80 -4.25 14.79 8.57
N ALA A 81 -5.42 14.88 7.95
CA ALA A 81 -5.56 14.89 6.49
C ALA A 81 -4.89 16.08 5.81
N ASP A 82 -4.57 17.13 6.56
CA ASP A 82 -3.91 18.35 6.10
C ASP A 82 -2.37 18.28 6.16
N LEU A 83 -1.81 17.28 6.85
CA LEU A 83 -0.36 17.11 6.91
C LEU A 83 0.21 16.72 5.54
N SER A 84 1.36 17.26 5.25
CA SER A 84 2.13 16.96 4.04
C SER A 84 3.62 16.99 4.36
N PRO A 85 4.42 16.11 3.75
CA PRO A 85 5.87 16.14 3.91
C PRO A 85 6.46 17.50 3.47
N VAL A 86 7.47 17.94 4.19
CA VAL A 86 8.25 19.11 3.85
C VAL A 86 9.71 18.71 3.59
N ASP A 87 10.41 19.48 2.79
CA ASP A 87 11.84 19.26 2.47
C ASP A 87 12.71 20.40 3.05
N PRO A 88 12.97 20.41 4.37
CA PRO A 88 13.75 21.46 5.01
C PRO A 88 15.23 21.43 4.59
N LEU A 89 15.70 20.33 4.02
CA LEU A 89 17.09 20.16 3.62
C LEU A 89 17.34 20.44 2.14
N GLY A 90 16.28 20.62 1.34
CA GLY A 90 16.41 20.72 -0.12
C GLY A 90 17.09 19.48 -0.72
N PHE A 91 16.71 18.29 -0.22
CA PHE A 91 17.42 17.05 -0.53
C PHE A 91 17.35 16.71 -2.02
N LYS A 92 18.51 16.38 -2.57
CA LYS A 92 18.67 15.94 -3.95
C LYS A 92 19.67 14.79 -4.02
N ASP A 93 19.25 13.68 -4.60
CA ASP A 93 20.12 12.61 -5.05
C ASP A 93 20.19 12.62 -6.59
N ARG A 94 19.72 11.59 -7.28
CA ARG A 94 19.55 11.59 -8.74
C ARG A 94 18.43 12.54 -9.21
N ARG A 95 17.41 12.76 -8.35
CA ARG A 95 16.28 13.67 -8.57
C ARG A 95 16.01 14.44 -7.28
N ALA A 96 15.47 15.66 -7.38
CA ALA A 96 15.06 16.41 -6.21
C ALA A 96 13.93 15.68 -5.46
N TYR A 97 13.99 15.72 -4.12
CA TYR A 97 12.95 15.10 -3.27
C TYR A 97 11.56 15.69 -3.56
N ALA A 98 11.48 17.01 -3.71
CA ALA A 98 10.24 17.71 -4.03
C ALA A 98 9.59 17.23 -5.35
N ASP A 99 10.39 16.84 -6.35
CA ASP A 99 9.86 16.31 -7.62
C ASP A 99 9.29 14.91 -7.44
N ARG A 100 9.98 14.05 -6.69
CA ARG A 100 9.49 12.70 -6.36
C ARG A 100 8.21 12.76 -5.52
N LEU A 101 8.17 13.68 -4.56
CA LEU A 101 6.99 13.87 -3.72
C LEU A 101 5.77 14.27 -4.56
N ARG A 102 5.90 15.25 -5.45
CA ARG A 102 4.82 15.67 -6.35
C ARG A 102 4.32 14.54 -7.25
N GLU A 103 5.24 13.74 -7.81
CA GLU A 103 4.89 12.57 -8.63
C GLU A 103 4.13 11.52 -7.81
N SER A 104 4.57 11.21 -6.59
CA SER A 104 3.89 10.27 -5.71
C SER A 104 2.51 10.77 -5.29
N GLN A 105 2.38 12.04 -4.93
CA GLN A 105 1.08 12.64 -4.61
C GLN A 105 0.12 12.63 -5.80
N ALA A 106 0.62 12.91 -7.00
CA ALA A 106 -0.20 12.86 -8.21
C ALA A 106 -0.65 11.44 -8.57
N SER A 107 0.19 10.43 -8.33
CA SER A 107 -0.13 9.03 -8.65
C SER A 107 -1.05 8.37 -7.63
N THR A 108 -0.98 8.77 -6.36
CA THR A 108 -1.75 8.16 -5.27
C THR A 108 -2.99 8.95 -4.85
N GLY A 109 -3.04 10.25 -5.16
CA GLY A 109 -4.04 11.18 -4.64
C GLY A 109 -3.89 11.50 -3.15
N LEU A 110 -2.87 10.97 -2.48
CA LEU A 110 -2.59 11.18 -1.07
C LEU A 110 -1.59 12.33 -0.88
N ARG A 111 -1.74 13.08 0.21
CA ARG A 111 -0.79 14.14 0.59
C ARG A 111 0.48 13.60 1.24
N ASP A 112 0.33 12.49 1.97
CA ASP A 112 1.40 11.78 2.67
C ASP A 112 1.29 10.28 2.41
N GLY A 113 2.38 9.55 2.53
CA GLY A 113 2.40 8.08 2.46
C GLY A 113 1.80 7.40 3.69
N VAL A 114 1.47 8.17 4.75
CA VAL A 114 0.85 7.66 5.97
C VAL A 114 -0.58 8.16 6.07
N VAL A 115 -1.51 7.23 6.27
CA VAL A 115 -2.93 7.52 6.56
C VAL A 115 -3.20 7.15 8.01
N THR A 116 -3.67 8.11 8.79
CA THR A 116 -4.01 7.91 10.20
C THR A 116 -5.50 8.19 10.44
N GLY A 117 -6.10 7.49 11.38
CA GLY A 117 -7.50 7.69 11.70
C GLY A 117 -7.95 6.94 12.95
N LEU A 118 -9.15 7.24 13.37
CA LEU A 118 -9.88 6.49 14.39
C LEU A 118 -10.96 5.64 13.71
N CYS A 119 -11.17 4.43 14.20
CA CYS A 119 -12.22 3.54 13.70
C CYS A 119 -12.74 2.63 14.81
N ARG A 120 -13.68 1.79 14.45
CA ARG A 120 -14.08 0.62 15.26
C ARG A 120 -13.66 -0.65 14.51
N VAL A 121 -13.29 -1.65 15.26
CA VAL A 121 -13.04 -3.02 14.79
C VAL A 121 -13.81 -3.95 15.69
N ASP A 122 -14.80 -4.64 15.18
CA ASP A 122 -15.76 -5.43 15.97
C ASP A 122 -16.38 -4.63 17.14
N GLY A 123 -16.73 -3.37 16.89
CA GLY A 123 -17.28 -2.44 17.88
C GLY A 123 -16.26 -1.83 18.85
N ILE A 124 -15.01 -2.27 18.83
CA ILE A 124 -13.95 -1.77 19.71
C ILE A 124 -13.31 -0.53 19.09
N PRO A 125 -13.25 0.61 19.80
CA PRO A 125 -12.59 1.82 19.28
C PRO A 125 -11.08 1.63 19.17
N MET A 126 -10.52 1.98 18.01
CA MET A 126 -9.10 1.82 17.71
C MET A 126 -8.56 3.02 16.93
N GLY A 127 -7.27 3.30 17.13
CA GLY A 127 -6.49 4.16 16.25
C GLY A 127 -5.76 3.32 15.22
N LEU A 128 -5.86 3.69 13.94
CA LEU A 128 -5.12 3.06 12.85
C LEU A 128 -4.07 4.02 12.28
N SER A 129 -2.92 3.46 11.93
CA SER A 129 -1.90 4.13 11.13
C SER A 129 -1.43 3.17 10.06
N LEU A 130 -1.62 3.53 8.81
CA LEU A 130 -1.33 2.72 7.65
C LEU A 130 -0.36 3.46 6.74
N ILE A 131 0.63 2.74 6.22
CA ILE A 131 1.56 3.27 5.22
C ILE A 131 1.06 2.80 3.85
N HIS A 132 0.85 3.76 2.96
CA HIS A 132 0.52 3.47 1.57
C HIS A 132 1.80 3.06 0.82
N ILE A 133 1.86 1.82 0.38
CA ILE A 133 3.03 1.25 -0.30
C ILE A 133 2.62 0.77 -1.68
#